data_faead73cc312320138f2fb533addad85
#
_entry.id   faead73cc312320138f2fb533addad85
#
_cell.length_a   1.000
_cell.length_b   1.000
_cell.length_c   1.000
_cell.angle_alpha   90.00
_cell.angle_beta   90.00
_cell.angle_gamma   90.00
#
_symmetry.space_group_name_H-M   'P 1'
#
loop_
_entity.id
_entity.type
_entity.pdbx_description
1 polymer ?
#
loop_
_entity_poly.entity_id
_entity_poly.type
_entity_poly.pdbx_seq_one_letter_code
_entity_poly.pdbx_strand_id
1 'polypeptide(L)'
;GFSIEKKKGFGQKRERLWGVMTAKRNKETLRQVKDVVVVGAGLAGANVAYQLAQAGVRVRVVDEAVVPGAGASALCWGILHPHYSRDDNLLSRLSREGFLATRSLIDILEAKTGKTLFSPTGCLQMAHSDDIYKSWCDARGKNLPFALPATYAELLDAKSAGLAAGLELRRGGWLFHKAGMVRAGAFCRTLMEVAAVPYRGNTSVVAVQKTQAGWLLRGAMGEVIDEAEDVVICAANHSAQLAHSPHLGLEPLPGRITLLRDIDLEGLKMPVSGEGYITRMDDGYVSVGATYELPATEPWEETAAHEDNLQKLSSLLIEPTDVVVTGSYQGVRAAGLGRLPAVGPACNEAAWLEAHKAQPSRFDFSGMEQKGLWVCAGLGSRGLSFSARSAEILVSLMTTASVPADKSLLQALSPERGVRAYARRLEV
;
A
#
# COMPACT_ATOMS: atom_id res chain seq x y z
N GLY A 1 -55.83 -1.58 -20.91
CA GLY A 1 -55.16 -2.05 -19.73
C GLY A 1 -53.87 -2.80 -20.09
N PHE A 2 -52.72 -2.13 -20.01
CA PHE A 2 -51.44 -2.80 -20.16
C PHE A 2 -50.91 -3.09 -18.73
N SER A 3 -50.81 -4.34 -18.39
CA SER A 3 -50.19 -4.85 -17.16
C SER A 3 -48.65 -4.81 -17.30
N ILE A 4 -47.99 -4.01 -16.45
CA ILE A 4 -46.52 -3.99 -16.36
C ILE A 4 -46.11 -5.10 -15.42
N GLU A 5 -45.57 -6.20 -15.97
CA GLU A 5 -44.85 -7.19 -15.19
C GLU A 5 -43.56 -6.57 -14.62
N LYS A 6 -43.52 -6.44 -13.28
CA LYS A 6 -42.30 -6.07 -12.56
C LYS A 6 -41.28 -7.20 -12.68
N LYS A 7 -40.27 -7.04 -13.52
CA LYS A 7 -39.05 -7.86 -13.49
C LYS A 7 -38.32 -7.65 -12.17
N LYS A 8 -38.65 -8.49 -11.16
CA LYS A 8 -37.82 -8.71 -9.98
C LYS A 8 -36.55 -9.43 -10.43
N GLY A 9 -35.43 -8.76 -10.51
CA GLY A 9 -34.16 -9.44 -10.86
C GLY A 9 -32.91 -8.58 -10.84
N PHE A 10 -33.03 -7.27 -10.89
CA PHE A 10 -31.84 -6.40 -11.05
C PHE A 10 -31.29 -5.77 -9.76
N GLY A 11 -32.06 -5.74 -8.68
CA GLY A 11 -31.66 -5.16 -7.38
C GLY A 11 -30.72 -6.07 -6.56
N GLN A 12 -30.98 -7.37 -6.55
CA GLN A 12 -30.22 -8.31 -5.72
C GLN A 12 -28.82 -8.66 -6.28
N LYS A 13 -28.55 -8.43 -7.57
CA LYS A 13 -27.21 -8.60 -8.14
C LYS A 13 -26.27 -7.43 -7.84
N ARG A 14 -26.78 -6.22 -7.58
CA ARG A 14 -25.95 -5.05 -7.22
C ARG A 14 -25.40 -5.13 -5.79
N GLU A 15 -26.15 -5.65 -4.85
CA GLU A 15 -25.65 -5.88 -3.48
C GLU A 15 -24.63 -7.03 -3.38
N ARG A 16 -24.67 -8.00 -4.28
CA ARG A 16 -23.67 -9.09 -4.34
C ARG A 16 -22.31 -8.69 -4.92
N LEU A 17 -22.21 -7.61 -5.66
CA LEU A 17 -20.94 -7.09 -6.19
C LEU A 17 -20.11 -6.33 -5.12
N TRP A 18 -20.73 -5.95 -4.01
CA TRP A 18 -20.09 -5.36 -2.83
C TRP A 18 -20.08 -6.33 -1.64
N GLY A 19 -20.62 -7.53 -1.83
CA GLY A 19 -20.59 -8.58 -0.82
C GLY A 19 -19.17 -9.12 -0.65
N VAL A 20 -18.56 -8.77 0.46
CA VAL A 20 -17.34 -9.38 0.97
C VAL A 20 -17.54 -10.88 1.01
N MET A 21 -16.92 -11.64 0.11
CA MET A 21 -16.86 -13.10 0.23
C MET A 21 -15.90 -13.41 1.37
N THR A 22 -16.47 -13.64 2.55
CA THR A 22 -15.71 -14.02 3.75
C THR A 22 -15.28 -15.48 3.63
N ALA A 23 -13.98 -15.74 3.68
CA ALA A 23 -13.47 -17.07 3.89
C ALA A 23 -13.82 -17.52 5.32
N LYS A 24 -14.69 -18.50 5.49
CA LYS A 24 -14.98 -19.08 6.81
C LYS A 24 -13.77 -19.91 7.27
N ARG A 25 -13.11 -19.50 8.33
CA ARG A 25 -12.21 -20.37 9.09
C ARG A 25 -13.03 -21.41 9.83
N ASN A 26 -12.50 -22.66 9.92
CA ASN A 26 -13.07 -23.68 10.80
C ASN A 26 -13.19 -23.11 12.22
N LYS A 27 -14.26 -23.45 12.92
CA LYS A 27 -14.57 -23.05 14.30
C LYS A 27 -13.64 -23.67 15.36
N GLU A 28 -12.36 -23.81 15.08
CA GLU A 28 -11.38 -23.95 16.15
C GLU A 28 -11.41 -22.63 16.93
N THR A 29 -11.55 -22.71 18.23
CA THR A 29 -11.67 -21.59 19.15
C THR A 29 -10.60 -20.54 18.83
N LEU A 30 -11.01 -19.42 18.21
CA LEU A 30 -10.09 -18.34 17.89
C LEU A 30 -9.42 -17.90 19.21
N ARG A 31 -8.11 -17.91 19.24
CA ARG A 31 -7.37 -17.37 20.36
C ARG A 31 -7.74 -15.90 20.52
N GLN A 32 -8.17 -15.52 21.71
CA GLN A 32 -8.44 -14.11 22.00
C GLN A 32 -7.11 -13.36 22.06
N VAL A 33 -6.81 -12.56 21.04
CA VAL A 33 -5.65 -11.67 21.03
C VAL A 33 -5.90 -10.53 22.02
N LYS A 34 -5.00 -10.34 22.97
CA LYS A 34 -5.19 -9.36 24.05
C LYS A 34 -4.10 -8.31 24.12
N ASP A 35 -2.87 -8.67 23.77
CA ASP A 35 -1.70 -7.83 23.94
C ASP A 35 -0.77 -7.94 22.72
N VAL A 36 -0.56 -6.81 22.05
CA VAL A 36 0.19 -6.75 20.80
C VAL A 36 1.21 -5.62 20.82
N VAL A 37 2.43 -5.91 20.39
CA VAL A 37 3.41 -4.89 20.01
C VAL A 37 3.52 -4.84 18.50
N VAL A 38 3.42 -3.63 17.94
CA VAL A 38 3.67 -3.36 16.53
C VAL A 38 5.07 -2.75 16.39
N VAL A 39 5.91 -3.33 15.55
CA VAL A 39 7.25 -2.82 15.24
C VAL A 39 7.21 -2.05 13.94
N GLY A 40 7.42 -0.75 14.01
CA GLY A 40 7.32 0.19 12.89
C GLY A 40 6.00 0.98 12.89
N ALA A 41 6.11 2.31 12.72
CA ALA A 41 5.00 3.27 12.76
C ALA A 41 4.80 4.01 11.42
N GLY A 42 5.26 3.44 10.31
CA GLY A 42 4.92 3.91 8.96
C GLY A 42 3.46 3.61 8.61
N LEU A 43 3.08 3.80 7.34
CA LEU A 43 1.71 3.56 6.86
C LEU A 43 1.16 2.18 7.25
N ALA A 44 1.98 1.11 7.18
CA ALA A 44 1.54 -0.23 7.57
C ALA A 44 1.24 -0.30 9.08
N GLY A 45 2.23 0.02 9.92
CA GLY A 45 2.10 -0.13 11.37
C GLY A 45 1.07 0.79 12.01
N ALA A 46 0.98 2.05 11.56
CA ALA A 46 -0.03 2.99 12.07
C ALA A 46 -1.47 2.51 11.77
N ASN A 47 -1.72 1.97 10.55
CA ASN A 47 -3.02 1.40 10.22
C ASN A 47 -3.31 0.12 11.02
N VAL A 48 -2.32 -0.77 11.17
CA VAL A 48 -2.46 -1.99 11.99
C VAL A 48 -2.76 -1.65 13.44
N ALA A 49 -2.01 -0.72 14.03
CA ALA A 49 -2.21 -0.30 15.41
C ALA A 49 -3.60 0.33 15.63
N TYR A 50 -4.03 1.19 14.70
CA TYR A 50 -5.39 1.76 14.73
C TYR A 50 -6.45 0.66 14.69
N GLN A 51 -6.36 -0.28 13.74
CA GLN A 51 -7.36 -1.35 13.59
C GLN A 51 -7.39 -2.29 14.80
N LEU A 52 -6.23 -2.63 15.39
CA LEU A 52 -6.14 -3.43 16.62
C LEU A 52 -6.82 -2.71 17.78
N ALA A 53 -6.56 -1.41 17.96
CA ALA A 53 -7.21 -0.61 19.01
C ALA A 53 -8.74 -0.54 18.80
N GLN A 54 -9.22 -0.35 17.56
CA GLN A 54 -10.65 -0.39 17.25
C GLN A 54 -11.29 -1.77 17.52
N ALA A 55 -10.51 -2.85 17.42
CA ALA A 55 -10.94 -4.20 17.80
C ALA A 55 -10.88 -4.48 19.31
N GLY A 56 -10.53 -3.48 20.13
CA GLY A 56 -10.44 -3.62 21.60
C GLY A 56 -9.17 -4.37 22.08
N VAL A 57 -8.17 -4.50 21.23
CA VAL A 57 -6.89 -5.13 21.57
C VAL A 57 -5.97 -4.08 22.23
N ARG A 58 -5.30 -4.45 23.32
CA ARG A 58 -4.25 -3.63 23.90
C ARG A 58 -3.05 -3.63 22.97
N VAL A 59 -2.76 -2.50 22.37
CA VAL A 59 -1.70 -2.33 21.38
C VAL A 59 -0.78 -1.20 21.75
N ARG A 60 0.51 -1.36 21.47
CA ARG A 60 1.54 -0.33 21.56
C ARG A 60 2.51 -0.45 20.39
N VAL A 61 3.14 0.65 20.02
CA VAL A 61 4.02 0.74 18.85
C VAL A 61 5.42 1.14 19.27
N VAL A 62 6.41 0.46 18.70
CA VAL A 62 7.84 0.78 18.85
C VAL A 62 8.40 1.12 17.46
N ASP A 63 9.15 2.21 17.36
CA ASP A 63 9.77 2.66 16.10
C ASP A 63 11.12 3.34 16.37
N GLU A 64 12.04 3.23 15.42
CA GLU A 64 13.34 3.91 15.47
C GLU A 64 13.22 5.44 15.30
N ALA A 65 12.17 5.91 14.64
CA ALA A 65 11.94 7.33 14.41
C ALA A 65 11.41 8.04 15.67
N VAL A 66 11.61 9.36 15.72
CA VAL A 66 11.08 10.21 16.80
C VAL A 66 9.56 10.25 16.80
N VAL A 67 8.95 10.28 15.62
CA VAL A 67 7.50 10.42 15.43
C VAL A 67 6.98 9.41 14.41
N PRO A 68 5.70 8.99 14.52
CA PRO A 68 5.08 8.12 13.52
C PRO A 68 5.03 8.75 12.13
N GLY A 69 5.10 7.90 11.10
CA GLY A 69 5.02 8.32 9.70
C GLY A 69 6.34 8.86 9.15
N ALA A 70 7.46 8.35 9.64
CA ALA A 70 8.80 8.64 9.14
C ALA A 70 9.19 7.76 7.92
N GLY A 71 10.44 7.85 7.48
CA GLY A 71 10.99 7.09 6.36
C GLY A 71 10.18 7.29 5.07
N ALA A 72 9.93 6.24 4.32
CA ALA A 72 9.15 6.30 3.07
C ALA A 72 7.71 6.84 3.25
N SER A 73 7.22 6.93 4.49
CA SER A 73 5.90 7.49 4.84
C SER A 73 5.94 8.99 5.17
N ALA A 74 7.11 9.62 5.24
CA ALA A 74 7.27 11.04 5.58
C ALA A 74 6.99 12.00 4.41
N LEU A 75 6.63 11.48 3.25
CA LEU A 75 6.30 12.30 2.09
C LEU A 75 5.21 13.32 2.46
N CYS A 76 5.49 14.61 2.21
CA CYS A 76 4.59 15.71 2.58
C CYS A 76 3.20 15.49 1.97
N TRP A 77 3.15 15.20 0.68
CA TRP A 77 1.94 14.83 -0.04
C TRP A 77 2.18 13.56 -0.87
N GLY A 78 1.43 12.51 -0.61
CA GLY A 78 1.40 11.29 -1.42
C GLY A 78 0.13 11.22 -2.24
N ILE A 79 0.22 10.72 -3.46
CA ILE A 79 -0.94 10.55 -4.33
C ILE A 79 -1.71 9.31 -3.88
N LEU A 80 -3.00 9.47 -3.62
CA LEU A 80 -3.94 8.40 -3.33
C LEU A 80 -4.87 8.21 -4.51
N HIS A 81 -4.63 7.18 -5.31
CA HIS A 81 -5.49 6.79 -6.42
C HIS A 81 -5.50 5.25 -6.56
N PRO A 82 -6.57 4.65 -7.11
CA PRO A 82 -6.59 3.24 -7.42
C PRO A 82 -5.72 2.95 -8.66
N HIS A 83 -5.17 1.74 -8.72
CA HIS A 83 -4.54 1.25 -9.94
C HIS A 83 -5.58 0.55 -10.81
N TYR A 84 -5.62 0.90 -12.09
CA TYR A 84 -6.46 0.25 -13.08
C TYR A 84 -5.66 -0.79 -13.88
N SER A 85 -6.23 -1.97 -14.07
CA SER A 85 -5.78 -2.95 -15.07
C SER A 85 -6.99 -3.52 -15.81
N ARG A 86 -6.80 -3.82 -17.10
CA ARG A 86 -7.88 -4.33 -17.96
C ARG A 86 -8.44 -5.68 -17.49
N ASP A 87 -7.62 -6.51 -16.90
CA ASP A 87 -7.92 -7.87 -16.43
C ASP A 87 -8.42 -7.94 -14.99
N ASP A 88 -8.55 -6.78 -14.30
CA ASP A 88 -8.90 -6.67 -12.88
C ASP A 88 -8.08 -7.62 -12.00
N ASN A 89 -6.77 -7.69 -12.24
CA ASN A 89 -5.88 -8.54 -11.49
C ASN A 89 -5.86 -8.21 -9.99
N LEU A 90 -5.25 -9.08 -9.19
CA LEU A 90 -5.23 -8.96 -7.73
C LEU A 90 -4.64 -7.64 -7.23
N LEU A 91 -3.64 -7.09 -7.96
CA LEU A 91 -3.06 -5.79 -7.63
C LEU A 91 -4.06 -4.65 -7.83
N SER A 92 -4.79 -4.66 -8.95
CA SER A 92 -5.87 -3.67 -9.21
C SER A 92 -6.99 -3.79 -8.17
N ARG A 93 -7.40 -5.00 -7.84
CA ARG A 93 -8.46 -5.27 -6.84
C ARG A 93 -8.04 -4.76 -5.47
N LEU A 94 -6.85 -5.14 -4.98
CA LEU A 94 -6.34 -4.67 -3.69
C LEU A 94 -6.18 -3.15 -3.67
N SER A 95 -5.67 -2.56 -4.76
CA SER A 95 -5.49 -1.11 -4.87
C SER A 95 -6.83 -0.36 -4.80
N ARG A 96 -7.86 -0.84 -5.48
CA ARG A 96 -9.20 -0.25 -5.47
C ARG A 96 -9.87 -0.38 -4.10
N GLU A 97 -9.84 -1.56 -3.51
CA GLU A 97 -10.40 -1.80 -2.17
C GLU A 97 -9.67 -0.97 -1.12
N GLY A 98 -8.35 -0.94 -1.17
CA GLY A 98 -7.55 -0.17 -0.22
C GLY A 98 -7.66 1.34 -0.43
N PHE A 99 -7.81 1.82 -1.67
CA PHE A 99 -8.15 3.22 -1.94
C PHE A 99 -9.45 3.62 -1.24
N LEU A 100 -10.51 2.82 -1.37
CA LEU A 100 -11.80 3.09 -0.74
C LEU A 100 -11.70 3.03 0.79
N ALA A 101 -11.00 2.04 1.34
CA ALA A 101 -10.78 1.90 2.77
C ALA A 101 -10.00 3.11 3.33
N THR A 102 -8.92 3.53 2.68
CA THR A 102 -8.12 4.69 3.10
C THR A 102 -8.93 5.98 3.03
N ARG A 103 -9.73 6.19 1.96
CA ARG A 103 -10.59 7.36 1.85
C ARG A 103 -11.61 7.43 2.98
N SER A 104 -12.32 6.31 3.22
CA SER A 104 -13.29 6.24 4.33
C SER A 104 -12.64 6.51 5.68
N LEU A 105 -11.44 5.97 5.90
CA LEU A 105 -10.71 6.18 7.15
C LEU A 105 -10.26 7.64 7.32
N ILE A 106 -9.78 8.28 6.25
CA ILE A 106 -9.44 9.72 6.27
C ILE A 106 -10.67 10.56 6.64
N ASP A 107 -11.84 10.31 6.01
CA ASP A 107 -13.07 11.05 6.30
C ASP A 107 -13.47 10.94 7.80
N ILE A 108 -13.31 9.75 8.39
CA ILE A 108 -13.53 9.52 9.82
C ILE A 108 -12.54 10.33 10.68
N LEU A 109 -11.26 10.31 10.32
CA LEU A 109 -10.22 11.01 11.09
C LEU A 109 -10.37 12.51 11.00
N GLU A 110 -10.63 13.06 9.81
CA GLU A 110 -10.87 14.49 9.61
C GLU A 110 -12.09 14.97 10.39
N ALA A 111 -13.19 14.20 10.36
CA ALA A 111 -14.38 14.51 11.13
C ALA A 111 -14.16 14.51 12.66
N LYS A 112 -13.29 13.59 13.15
CA LYS A 112 -12.97 13.50 14.58
C LYS A 112 -11.99 14.56 15.07
N THR A 113 -11.09 15.03 14.22
CA THR A 113 -9.94 15.86 14.65
C THR A 113 -9.96 17.28 14.12
N GLY A 114 -10.76 17.56 13.09
CA GLY A 114 -10.75 18.84 12.37
C GLY A 114 -9.47 19.08 11.53
N LYS A 115 -8.57 18.09 11.45
CA LYS A 115 -7.33 18.19 10.67
C LYS A 115 -7.62 17.97 9.19
N THR A 116 -6.92 18.67 8.31
CA THR A 116 -6.94 18.41 6.87
C THR A 116 -5.84 17.41 6.52
N LEU A 117 -6.22 16.19 6.20
CA LEU A 117 -5.33 15.10 5.81
C LEU A 117 -5.34 14.83 4.31
N PHE A 118 -6.41 15.24 3.62
CA PHE A 118 -6.66 14.96 2.22
C PHE A 118 -6.98 16.20 1.41
N SER A 119 -6.43 16.27 0.20
CA SER A 119 -6.78 17.26 -0.81
C SER A 119 -7.55 16.58 -1.95
N PRO A 120 -8.86 16.84 -2.12
CA PRO A 120 -9.74 16.16 -3.08
C PRO A 120 -9.59 16.72 -4.50
N THR A 121 -8.39 16.69 -5.04
CA THR A 121 -8.09 17.26 -6.37
C THR A 121 -8.53 16.39 -7.54
N GLY A 122 -8.86 15.12 -7.31
CA GLY A 122 -8.84 14.10 -8.35
C GLY A 122 -7.41 13.61 -8.62
N CYS A 123 -7.26 12.70 -9.58
CA CYS A 123 -5.96 12.25 -10.11
C CYS A 123 -6.16 11.73 -11.53
N LEU A 124 -5.31 12.16 -12.45
CA LEU A 124 -5.28 11.64 -13.80
C LEU A 124 -4.17 10.57 -13.90
N GLN A 125 -4.55 9.34 -14.23
CA GLN A 125 -3.62 8.28 -14.63
C GLN A 125 -3.50 8.31 -16.15
N MET A 126 -2.46 8.97 -16.68
CA MET A 126 -2.16 9.03 -18.11
C MET A 126 -1.65 7.68 -18.62
N ALA A 127 -2.00 7.32 -19.83
CA ALA A 127 -1.49 6.10 -20.47
C ALA A 127 0.01 6.22 -20.74
N HIS A 128 0.76 5.13 -20.47
CA HIS A 128 2.22 5.11 -20.70
C HIS A 128 2.58 5.13 -22.20
N SER A 129 1.69 4.61 -23.07
CA SER A 129 1.86 4.61 -24.51
C SER A 129 0.52 4.77 -25.22
N ASP A 130 0.58 5.10 -26.51
CA ASP A 130 -0.61 5.20 -27.37
C ASP A 130 -1.31 3.84 -27.53
N ASP A 131 -0.56 2.74 -27.54
CA ASP A 131 -1.12 1.39 -27.60
C ASP A 131 -1.90 1.05 -26.32
N ILE A 132 -1.38 1.45 -25.16
CA ILE A 132 -2.10 1.28 -23.90
C ILE A 132 -3.37 2.13 -23.90
N TYR A 133 -3.30 3.40 -24.32
CA TYR A 133 -4.48 4.25 -24.40
C TYR A 133 -5.53 3.65 -25.34
N LYS A 134 -5.11 3.22 -26.53
CA LYS A 134 -5.99 2.54 -27.50
C LYS A 134 -6.62 1.27 -26.90
N SER A 135 -5.84 0.49 -26.17
CA SER A 135 -6.37 -0.71 -25.49
C SER A 135 -7.44 -0.39 -24.45
N TRP A 136 -7.33 0.76 -23.76
CA TRP A 136 -8.34 1.25 -22.83
C TRP A 136 -9.60 1.73 -23.54
N CYS A 137 -9.46 2.42 -24.68
CA CYS A 137 -10.60 2.83 -25.52
C CYS A 137 -11.35 1.61 -26.08
N ASP A 138 -10.63 0.61 -26.58
CA ASP A 138 -11.20 -0.63 -27.10
C ASP A 138 -11.93 -1.44 -26.01
N ALA A 139 -11.41 -1.43 -24.80
CA ALA A 139 -12.01 -2.11 -23.67
C ALA A 139 -13.28 -1.41 -23.15
N ARG A 140 -13.40 -0.08 -23.32
CA ARG A 140 -14.57 0.71 -22.89
C ARG A 140 -15.88 0.27 -23.59
N GLY A 141 -15.78 -0.24 -24.84
CA GLY A 141 -16.93 -0.72 -25.62
C GLY A 141 -17.23 -2.21 -25.46
N LYS A 142 -16.37 -2.97 -24.78
CA LYS A 142 -16.50 -4.42 -24.59
C LYS A 142 -16.61 -4.71 -23.10
N ASN A 143 -17.44 -5.67 -22.72
CA ASN A 143 -17.66 -6.10 -21.33
C ASN A 143 -16.35 -6.16 -20.53
N LEU A 144 -16.00 -5.05 -19.87
CA LEU A 144 -14.96 -5.06 -18.84
C LEU A 144 -15.38 -6.04 -17.74
N PRO A 145 -14.46 -6.71 -17.05
CA PRO A 145 -14.79 -7.57 -15.91
C PRO A 145 -15.62 -6.84 -14.86
N PHE A 146 -15.54 -5.50 -14.87
CA PHE A 146 -16.37 -4.60 -14.06
C PHE A 146 -16.51 -3.23 -14.76
N ALA A 147 -17.70 -2.66 -14.69
CA ALA A 147 -17.95 -1.30 -15.16
C ALA A 147 -17.60 -0.31 -14.04
N LEU A 148 -16.70 0.63 -14.32
CA LEU A 148 -16.45 1.76 -13.42
C LEU A 148 -17.58 2.79 -13.62
N PRO A 149 -18.31 3.19 -12.57
CA PRO A 149 -19.26 4.31 -12.67
C PRO A 149 -18.53 5.59 -13.12
N ALA A 150 -19.14 6.38 -13.99
CA ALA A 150 -18.55 7.65 -14.44
C ALA A 150 -18.23 8.61 -13.28
N THR A 151 -18.98 8.53 -12.18
CA THR A 151 -18.70 9.28 -10.95
C THR A 151 -17.46 8.80 -10.18
N TYR A 152 -16.91 7.65 -10.54
CA TYR A 152 -15.71 7.11 -9.97
C TYR A 152 -14.49 7.32 -10.86
N ALA A 153 -14.60 6.97 -12.13
CA ALA A 153 -13.53 7.15 -13.11
C ALA A 153 -14.07 7.40 -14.52
N GLU A 154 -13.38 8.24 -15.26
CA GLU A 154 -13.69 8.61 -16.63
C GLU A 154 -12.44 8.48 -17.51
N LEU A 155 -12.58 7.88 -18.70
CA LEU A 155 -11.49 7.83 -19.68
C LEU A 155 -11.58 9.07 -20.58
N LEU A 156 -10.54 9.90 -20.51
CA LEU A 156 -10.43 11.16 -21.25
C LEU A 156 -9.42 11.02 -22.38
N ASP A 157 -9.67 11.72 -23.51
CA ASP A 157 -8.65 11.96 -24.54
C ASP A 157 -7.61 12.98 -24.06
N ALA A 158 -6.51 13.15 -24.83
CA ALA A 158 -5.40 14.04 -24.44
C ALA A 158 -5.85 15.48 -24.18
N LYS A 159 -6.74 16.02 -25.04
CA LYS A 159 -7.25 17.39 -24.90
C LYS A 159 -8.10 17.55 -23.64
N SER A 160 -9.05 16.65 -23.44
CA SER A 160 -9.92 16.67 -22.24
C SER A 160 -9.13 16.44 -20.96
N ALA A 161 -8.15 15.52 -20.98
CA ALA A 161 -7.23 15.26 -19.89
C ALA A 161 -6.40 16.51 -19.54
N GLY A 162 -5.87 17.19 -20.54
CA GLY A 162 -5.12 18.43 -20.38
C GLY A 162 -5.96 19.55 -19.78
N LEU A 163 -7.20 19.75 -20.25
CA LEU A 163 -8.12 20.73 -19.68
C LEU A 163 -8.46 20.43 -18.21
N ALA A 164 -8.63 19.16 -17.87
CA ALA A 164 -8.89 18.72 -16.50
C ALA A 164 -7.67 18.95 -15.61
N ALA A 165 -6.48 18.55 -16.06
CA ALA A 165 -5.25 18.67 -15.30
C ALA A 165 -4.69 20.11 -15.27
N GLY A 166 -5.09 20.97 -16.23
CA GLY A 166 -4.59 22.34 -16.38
C GLY A 166 -3.21 22.44 -17.05
N LEU A 167 -2.80 21.42 -17.79
CA LEU A 167 -1.54 21.35 -18.53
C LEU A 167 -1.76 20.68 -19.89
N GLU A 168 -0.91 20.96 -20.87
CA GLU A 168 -0.93 20.27 -22.16
C GLU A 168 -0.26 18.89 -22.05
N LEU A 169 -1.07 17.84 -22.11
CA LEU A 169 -0.63 16.47 -21.89
C LEU A 169 -0.46 15.72 -23.21
N ARG A 170 0.56 14.86 -23.29
CA ARG A 170 0.85 14.05 -24.47
C ARG A 170 -0.25 13.04 -24.78
N ARG A 171 -0.94 12.51 -23.77
CA ARG A 171 -1.90 11.41 -23.92
C ARG A 171 -3.10 11.58 -23.01
N GLY A 172 -4.16 10.91 -23.38
CA GLY A 172 -5.31 10.74 -22.52
C GLY A 172 -5.08 9.73 -21.39
N GLY A 173 -6.06 9.57 -20.53
CA GLY A 173 -5.96 8.68 -19.39
C GLY A 173 -7.24 8.58 -18.58
N TRP A 174 -7.17 7.81 -17.50
CA TRP A 174 -8.24 7.66 -16.53
C TRP A 174 -8.21 8.80 -15.51
N LEU A 175 -9.25 9.60 -15.46
CA LEU A 175 -9.51 10.57 -14.40
C LEU A 175 -10.27 9.88 -13.26
N PHE A 176 -9.66 9.79 -12.08
CA PHE A 176 -10.29 9.30 -10.86
C PHE A 176 -10.78 10.47 -10.02
N HIS A 177 -12.10 10.73 -10.03
CA HIS A 177 -12.69 11.91 -9.42
C HIS A 177 -12.54 11.99 -7.90
N LYS A 178 -12.55 10.83 -7.21
CA LYS A 178 -12.42 10.75 -5.74
C LYS A 178 -11.00 10.57 -5.25
N ALA A 179 -10.03 10.53 -6.17
CA ALA A 179 -8.61 10.50 -5.85
C ALA A 179 -8.11 11.88 -5.40
N GLY A 180 -6.86 11.95 -5.01
CA GLY A 180 -6.25 13.20 -4.56
C GLY A 180 -4.94 12.95 -3.82
N MET A 181 -4.59 13.88 -2.96
CA MET A 181 -3.34 13.84 -2.21
C MET A 181 -3.58 13.67 -0.71
N VAL A 182 -2.70 12.92 -0.05
CA VAL A 182 -2.74 12.66 1.39
C VAL A 182 -1.44 13.13 2.04
N ARG A 183 -1.54 13.82 3.16
CA ARG A 183 -0.41 14.11 4.06
C ARG A 183 -0.03 12.82 4.81
N ALA A 184 0.77 11.96 4.18
CA ALA A 184 0.98 10.59 4.64
C ALA A 184 1.53 10.49 6.07
N GLY A 185 2.54 11.29 6.42
CA GLY A 185 3.07 11.34 7.79
C GLY A 185 2.03 11.85 8.81
N ALA A 186 1.24 12.88 8.46
CA ALA A 186 0.17 13.38 9.32
C ALA A 186 -0.94 12.34 9.48
N PHE A 187 -1.29 11.60 8.42
CA PHE A 187 -2.24 10.50 8.48
C PHE A 187 -1.80 9.42 9.47
N CYS A 188 -0.52 8.98 9.44
CA CYS A 188 0.01 8.02 10.41
C CYS A 188 -0.11 8.54 11.85
N ARG A 189 0.31 9.79 12.11
CA ARG A 189 0.20 10.40 13.44
C ARG A 189 -1.25 10.50 13.92
N THR A 190 -2.16 10.90 13.05
CA THR A 190 -3.58 11.06 13.41
C THR A 190 -4.25 9.72 13.69
N LEU A 191 -3.89 8.64 12.99
CA LEU A 191 -4.32 7.27 13.32
C LEU A 191 -3.95 6.89 14.76
N MET A 192 -2.68 7.10 15.13
CA MET A 192 -2.17 6.79 16.46
C MET A 192 -2.83 7.63 17.55
N GLU A 193 -3.00 8.92 17.29
CA GLU A 193 -3.63 9.89 18.20
C GLU A 193 -5.11 9.53 18.47
N VAL A 194 -5.90 9.32 17.40
CA VAL A 194 -7.34 9.01 17.52
C VAL A 194 -7.58 7.67 18.20
N ALA A 195 -6.67 6.71 18.02
CA ALA A 195 -6.74 5.40 18.68
C ALA A 195 -6.09 5.40 20.07
N ALA A 196 -5.50 6.52 20.52
CA ALA A 196 -4.76 6.63 21.78
C ALA A 196 -3.70 5.53 21.96
N VAL A 197 -3.02 5.15 20.87
CA VAL A 197 -2.02 4.08 20.89
C VAL A 197 -0.71 4.59 21.48
N PRO A 198 -0.18 3.96 22.56
CA PRO A 198 1.13 4.29 23.09
C PRO A 198 2.23 4.13 22.04
N TYR A 199 3.08 5.13 21.93
CA TYR A 199 4.20 5.18 20.98
C TYR A 199 5.54 5.31 21.72
N ARG A 200 6.49 4.42 21.41
CA ARG A 200 7.87 4.48 21.86
C ARG A 200 8.77 4.71 20.65
N GLY A 201 9.12 5.96 20.41
CA GLY A 201 10.08 6.36 19.38
C GLY A 201 11.54 6.27 19.82
N ASN A 202 12.47 6.63 18.93
CA ASN A 202 13.93 6.51 19.14
C ASN A 202 14.34 5.12 19.65
N THR A 203 13.66 4.07 19.21
CA THR A 203 13.86 2.73 19.74
C THR A 203 13.94 1.73 18.60
N SER A 204 15.15 1.31 18.26
CA SER A 204 15.40 0.36 17.19
C SER A 204 15.31 -1.07 17.70
N VAL A 205 14.39 -1.85 17.16
CA VAL A 205 14.28 -3.29 17.39
C VAL A 205 15.15 -4.00 16.37
N VAL A 206 16.16 -4.75 16.86
CA VAL A 206 17.09 -5.50 16.00
C VAL A 206 16.88 -7.00 16.03
N ALA A 207 16.18 -7.51 17.05
CA ALA A 207 15.84 -8.92 17.17
C ALA A 207 14.50 -9.12 17.86
N VAL A 208 13.80 -10.18 17.44
CA VAL A 208 12.55 -10.68 18.03
C VAL A 208 12.77 -12.14 18.40
N GLN A 209 12.64 -12.48 19.67
CA GLN A 209 12.98 -13.81 20.19
C GLN A 209 11.75 -14.50 20.78
N LYS A 210 11.53 -15.77 20.44
CA LYS A 210 10.46 -16.57 21.02
C LYS A 210 10.72 -16.87 22.48
N THR A 211 9.73 -16.67 23.35
CA THR A 211 9.71 -17.05 24.76
C THR A 211 8.56 -18.01 25.06
N GLN A 212 8.44 -18.48 26.30
CA GLN A 212 7.29 -19.27 26.73
C GLN A 212 5.99 -18.43 26.75
N ALA A 213 6.11 -17.14 27.08
CA ALA A 213 4.98 -16.22 27.21
C ALA A 213 4.57 -15.56 25.86
N GLY A 214 5.44 -15.55 24.87
CA GLY A 214 5.20 -14.86 23.61
C GLY A 214 6.49 -14.54 22.86
N TRP A 215 6.74 -13.26 22.66
CA TRP A 215 7.86 -12.72 21.90
C TRP A 215 8.53 -11.56 22.64
N LEU A 216 9.85 -11.61 22.72
CA LEU A 216 10.72 -10.61 23.35
C LEU A 216 11.39 -9.77 22.27
N LEU A 217 11.29 -8.45 22.36
CA LEU A 217 11.93 -7.48 21.46
C LEU A 217 13.24 -7.01 22.11
N ARG A 218 14.33 -7.02 21.32
CA ARG A 218 15.66 -6.57 21.78
C ARG A 218 16.20 -5.44 20.91
N GLY A 219 16.92 -4.55 21.57
CA GLY A 219 17.72 -3.49 20.96
C GLY A 219 19.14 -3.92 20.63
N ALA A 220 19.90 -2.99 20.04
CA ALA A 220 21.25 -3.25 19.51
C ALA A 220 22.27 -3.70 20.56
N MET A 221 22.13 -3.28 21.82
CA MET A 221 23.00 -3.68 22.95
C MET A 221 22.46 -4.91 23.67
N GLY A 222 21.44 -5.59 23.13
CA GLY A 222 20.81 -6.76 23.72
C GLY A 222 19.78 -6.45 24.82
N GLU A 223 19.51 -5.17 25.07
CA GLU A 223 18.54 -4.71 26.06
C GLU A 223 17.11 -5.16 25.67
N VAL A 224 16.29 -5.41 26.67
CA VAL A 224 14.89 -5.73 26.50
C VAL A 224 14.12 -4.44 26.24
N ILE A 225 13.51 -4.35 25.05
CA ILE A 225 12.66 -3.23 24.67
C ILE A 225 11.23 -3.47 25.15
N ASP A 226 10.67 -4.64 24.82
CA ASP A 226 9.29 -5.01 25.16
C ASP A 226 9.09 -6.52 25.06
N GLU A 227 7.97 -7.01 25.62
CA GLU A 227 7.52 -8.39 25.51
C GLU A 227 6.01 -8.42 25.32
N ALA A 228 5.51 -9.27 24.40
CA ALA A 228 4.09 -9.42 24.12
C ALA A 228 3.73 -10.84 23.68
N GLU A 229 2.45 -11.22 23.85
CA GLU A 229 1.94 -12.48 23.32
C GLU A 229 1.99 -12.52 21.79
N ASP A 230 1.67 -11.41 21.16
CA ASP A 230 1.69 -11.23 19.71
C ASP A 230 2.52 -10.03 19.31
N VAL A 231 3.29 -10.18 18.23
CA VAL A 231 4.10 -9.12 17.63
C VAL A 231 3.73 -9.00 16.15
N VAL A 232 3.51 -7.76 15.69
CA VAL A 232 3.31 -7.46 14.27
C VAL A 232 4.52 -6.71 13.74
N ILE A 233 5.19 -7.30 12.76
CA ILE A 233 6.35 -6.69 12.10
C ILE A 233 5.88 -5.84 10.91
N CYS A 234 6.06 -4.52 11.05
CA CYS A 234 5.77 -3.49 10.04
C CYS A 234 7.03 -2.65 9.71
N ALA A 235 8.22 -3.26 9.83
CA ALA A 235 9.54 -2.62 9.80
C ALA A 235 10.12 -2.47 8.38
N ALA A 236 9.27 -2.32 7.36
CA ALA A 236 9.67 -2.13 5.97
C ALA A 236 10.73 -3.17 5.51
N ASN A 237 11.94 -2.72 5.13
CA ASN A 237 13.01 -3.60 4.63
C ASN A 237 13.60 -4.51 5.73
N HIS A 238 13.48 -4.15 7.00
CA HIS A 238 13.94 -4.97 8.12
C HIS A 238 12.96 -6.09 8.50
N SER A 239 11.78 -6.12 7.89
CA SER A 239 10.73 -7.08 8.26
C SER A 239 11.13 -8.52 7.99
N ALA A 240 11.91 -8.82 6.96
CA ALA A 240 12.37 -10.17 6.66
C ALA A 240 13.27 -10.74 7.78
N GLN A 241 14.19 -9.93 8.27
CA GLN A 241 15.09 -10.28 9.37
C GLN A 241 14.32 -10.48 10.69
N LEU A 242 13.46 -9.52 11.05
CA LEU A 242 12.72 -9.55 12.31
C LEU A 242 11.64 -10.65 12.33
N ALA A 243 11.12 -11.04 11.18
CA ALA A 243 10.17 -12.14 11.02
C ALA A 243 10.86 -13.52 10.90
N HIS A 244 12.18 -13.61 11.00
CA HIS A 244 12.95 -14.84 10.78
C HIS A 244 12.63 -15.53 9.45
N SER A 245 12.36 -14.75 8.41
CA SER A 245 12.05 -15.23 7.08
C SER A 245 12.86 -14.45 6.03
N PRO A 246 14.13 -14.80 5.83
CA PRO A 246 15.02 -14.12 4.87
C PRO A 246 14.46 -14.11 3.45
N HIS A 247 13.65 -15.11 3.09
CA HIS A 247 12.98 -15.18 1.79
C HIS A 247 11.51 -14.71 1.84
N LEU A 248 11.21 -13.72 2.69
CA LEU A 248 9.86 -13.09 2.74
C LEU A 248 9.44 -12.45 1.40
N GLY A 249 10.39 -12.24 0.49
CA GLY A 249 10.15 -11.65 -0.83
C GLY A 249 9.99 -10.14 -0.77
N LEU A 250 10.73 -9.49 0.11
CA LEU A 250 10.83 -8.03 0.18
C LEU A 250 12.13 -7.57 -0.48
N GLU A 251 12.02 -6.51 -1.28
CA GLU A 251 13.13 -5.87 -1.95
C GLU A 251 13.19 -4.40 -1.57
N PRO A 252 14.36 -3.87 -1.17
CA PRO A 252 14.54 -2.45 -0.98
C PRO A 252 14.44 -1.75 -2.34
N LEU A 253 13.66 -0.69 -2.39
CA LEU A 253 13.42 0.08 -3.60
C LEU A 253 13.67 1.56 -3.30
N PRO A 254 14.96 1.99 -3.33
CA PRO A 254 15.31 3.38 -3.18
C PRO A 254 14.67 4.22 -4.27
N GLY A 255 14.36 5.45 -3.96
CA GLY A 255 13.84 6.37 -4.94
C GLY A 255 13.83 7.79 -4.42
N ARG A 256 13.99 8.70 -5.37
CA ARG A 256 14.06 10.14 -5.12
C ARG A 256 12.98 10.86 -5.89
N ILE A 257 12.40 11.87 -5.29
CA ILE A 257 11.58 12.86 -5.97
C ILE A 257 12.39 14.15 -6.13
N THR A 258 12.11 14.87 -7.19
CA THR A 258 12.65 16.20 -7.47
C THR A 258 11.64 17.26 -7.12
N LEU A 259 12.05 18.27 -6.38
CA LEU A 259 11.23 19.45 -6.06
C LEU A 259 11.58 20.56 -7.03
N LEU A 260 10.56 21.09 -7.67
CA LEU A 260 10.67 22.14 -8.67
C LEU A 260 9.96 23.40 -8.18
N ARG A 261 10.46 24.53 -8.61
CA ARG A 261 9.73 25.80 -8.58
C ARG A 261 9.60 26.28 -10.00
N ASP A 262 8.36 26.53 -10.45
CA ASP A 262 8.13 26.89 -11.83
C ASP A 262 6.83 27.67 -12.02
N ILE A 263 6.92 28.65 -12.90
CA ILE A 263 5.80 29.52 -13.30
C ILE A 263 4.90 28.77 -14.31
N ASP A 264 5.46 27.94 -15.19
CA ASP A 264 4.71 27.28 -16.28
C ASP A 264 3.84 26.11 -15.78
N LEU A 265 4.07 25.61 -14.58
CA LEU A 265 3.26 24.56 -13.95
C LEU A 265 2.18 25.11 -12.99
N GLU A 266 2.01 26.44 -12.91
CA GLU A 266 0.95 27.06 -12.07
C GLU A 266 -0.46 26.58 -12.44
N GLY A 267 -0.69 26.21 -13.70
CA GLY A 267 -1.94 25.65 -14.19
C GLY A 267 -2.31 24.26 -13.63
N LEU A 268 -1.36 23.54 -13.03
CA LEU A 268 -1.59 22.17 -12.54
C LEU A 268 -2.66 22.13 -11.44
N LYS A 269 -3.81 21.49 -11.73
CA LYS A 269 -4.98 21.41 -10.86
C LYS A 269 -5.04 20.12 -10.04
N MET A 270 -4.41 19.04 -10.52
CA MET A 270 -4.45 17.73 -9.91
C MET A 270 -3.17 16.94 -10.21
N PRO A 271 -2.85 15.91 -9.42
CA PRO A 271 -1.79 14.98 -9.76
C PRO A 271 -2.02 14.32 -11.13
N VAL A 272 -0.95 14.26 -11.93
CA VAL A 272 -0.89 13.46 -13.15
C VAL A 272 0.15 12.36 -12.94
N SER A 273 -0.24 11.10 -13.10
CA SER A 273 0.65 9.93 -13.02
C SER A 273 0.74 9.27 -14.38
N GLY A 274 1.91 8.76 -14.72
CA GLY A 274 2.22 8.04 -15.96
C GLY A 274 3.47 7.21 -15.76
N GLU A 275 4.50 7.36 -16.57
CA GLU A 275 5.83 6.77 -16.33
C GLU A 275 6.46 7.32 -15.05
N GLY A 276 6.22 8.60 -14.78
CA GLY A 276 6.43 9.25 -13.50
C GLY A 276 5.15 9.84 -12.97
N TYR A 277 5.27 10.88 -12.15
CA TYR A 277 4.14 11.69 -11.72
C TYR A 277 4.57 13.14 -11.53
N ILE A 278 3.59 14.03 -11.59
CA ILE A 278 3.71 15.42 -11.21
C ILE A 278 2.58 15.78 -10.24
N THR A 279 2.88 16.51 -9.19
CA THR A 279 1.88 17.00 -8.25
C THR A 279 2.30 18.31 -7.61
N ARG A 280 1.32 19.20 -7.37
CA ARG A 280 1.55 20.44 -6.64
C ARG A 280 1.70 20.15 -5.16
N MET A 281 2.65 20.83 -4.54
CA MET A 281 2.89 20.81 -3.10
C MET A 281 2.34 22.11 -2.46
N ASP A 282 2.34 22.15 -1.13
CA ASP A 282 2.15 23.41 -0.42
C ASP A 282 3.27 24.40 -0.81
N ASP A 283 3.02 25.69 -0.64
CA ASP A 283 3.99 26.76 -0.86
C ASP A 283 4.45 26.98 -2.32
N GLY A 284 3.68 26.46 -3.31
CA GLY A 284 3.94 26.70 -4.73
C GLY A 284 5.05 25.82 -5.33
N TYR A 285 5.52 24.81 -4.60
CA TYR A 285 6.40 23.78 -5.15
C TYR A 285 5.63 22.74 -5.94
N VAL A 286 6.33 22.14 -6.90
CA VAL A 286 5.87 21.00 -7.67
C VAL A 286 6.83 19.84 -7.39
N SER A 287 6.26 18.65 -7.12
CA SER A 287 7.03 17.42 -6.96
C SER A 287 6.90 16.57 -8.22
N VAL A 288 8.06 16.13 -8.72
CA VAL A 288 8.17 15.21 -9.87
C VAL A 288 8.89 13.95 -9.41
N GLY A 289 8.41 12.81 -9.81
CA GLY A 289 9.01 11.55 -9.42
C GLY A 289 8.35 10.30 -9.99
N ALA A 290 8.83 9.21 -9.53
CA ALA A 290 10.01 9.03 -8.69
C ALA A 290 11.02 8.15 -9.42
N THR A 291 12.29 8.28 -9.05
CA THR A 291 13.28 7.33 -9.51
C THR A 291 13.05 5.95 -8.92
N TYR A 292 13.65 4.95 -9.58
CA TYR A 292 13.80 3.59 -9.09
C TYR A 292 15.28 3.26 -9.15
N GLU A 293 16.00 3.56 -8.06
CA GLU A 293 17.45 3.48 -7.99
C GLU A 293 17.87 2.04 -7.73
N LEU A 294 18.07 1.28 -8.79
CA LEU A 294 18.46 -0.12 -8.76
C LEU A 294 19.81 -0.32 -9.49
N PRO A 295 20.66 -1.21 -8.97
CA PRO A 295 20.50 -1.98 -7.71
C PRO A 295 20.58 -1.08 -6.47
N ALA A 296 19.88 -1.44 -5.38
CA ALA A 296 19.81 -0.64 -4.16
C ALA A 296 21.18 -0.49 -3.43
N THR A 297 22.17 -1.26 -3.84
CA THR A 297 23.54 -1.22 -3.32
C THR A 297 24.40 -0.14 -3.97
N GLU A 298 23.93 0.44 -5.07
CA GLU A 298 24.63 1.48 -5.85
C GLU A 298 23.73 2.72 -5.91
N PRO A 299 23.81 3.62 -4.91
CA PRO A 299 22.97 4.82 -4.89
C PRO A 299 23.33 5.72 -6.08
N TRP A 300 22.29 6.28 -6.71
CA TRP A 300 22.46 7.23 -7.80
C TRP A 300 22.97 8.58 -7.29
N GLU A 301 23.81 9.20 -8.09
CA GLU A 301 24.13 10.61 -7.90
C GLU A 301 22.86 11.46 -7.98
N GLU A 302 22.81 12.55 -7.21
CA GLU A 302 21.62 13.39 -7.12
C GLU A 302 21.24 14.02 -8.46
N THR A 303 22.24 14.44 -9.23
CA THR A 303 22.07 14.99 -10.58
C THR A 303 21.43 13.99 -11.54
N ALA A 304 21.90 12.74 -11.55
CA ALA A 304 21.32 11.69 -12.39
C ALA A 304 19.86 11.39 -12.01
N ALA A 305 19.54 11.43 -10.71
CA ALA A 305 18.19 11.25 -10.25
C ALA A 305 17.26 12.41 -10.65
N HIS A 306 17.76 13.65 -10.65
CA HIS A 306 17.01 14.79 -11.17
C HIS A 306 16.78 14.67 -12.68
N GLU A 307 17.80 14.30 -13.46
CA GLU A 307 17.69 14.11 -14.91
C GLU A 307 16.64 13.05 -15.25
N ASP A 308 16.63 11.89 -14.58
CA ASP A 308 15.62 10.85 -14.75
C ASP A 308 14.20 11.36 -14.45
N ASN A 309 14.03 12.10 -13.37
CA ASN A 309 12.72 12.68 -13.01
C ASN A 309 12.27 13.75 -14.01
N LEU A 310 13.18 14.59 -14.52
CA LEU A 310 12.86 15.59 -15.54
C LEU A 310 12.54 14.93 -16.89
N GLN A 311 13.20 13.83 -17.24
CA GLN A 311 12.83 13.03 -18.42
C GLN A 311 11.39 12.46 -18.27
N LYS A 312 11.03 11.98 -17.08
CA LYS A 312 9.66 11.53 -16.78
C LYS A 312 8.66 12.67 -16.91
N LEU A 313 8.99 13.87 -16.41
CA LEU A 313 8.16 15.06 -16.60
C LEU A 313 7.92 15.34 -18.08
N SER A 314 8.99 15.33 -18.88
CA SER A 314 8.92 15.55 -20.34
C SER A 314 8.09 14.47 -21.06
N SER A 315 7.98 13.26 -20.50
CA SER A 315 7.11 12.20 -21.02
C SER A 315 5.60 12.46 -20.80
N LEU A 316 5.27 13.30 -19.85
CA LEU A 316 3.87 13.68 -19.54
C LEU A 316 3.39 14.87 -20.36
N LEU A 317 4.25 15.87 -20.60
CA LEU A 317 3.91 17.16 -21.22
C LEU A 317 4.19 17.17 -22.72
N ILE A 318 3.42 17.96 -23.49
CA ILE A 318 3.64 18.17 -24.92
C ILE A 318 4.89 19.04 -25.12
N GLU A 319 4.91 20.17 -24.44
CA GLU A 319 6.02 21.12 -24.53
C GLU A 319 6.99 20.93 -23.37
N PRO A 320 8.31 21.09 -23.61
CA PRO A 320 9.29 21.15 -22.55
C PRO A 320 9.02 22.39 -21.69
N THR A 321 9.28 22.27 -20.41
CA THR A 321 9.05 23.31 -19.42
C THR A 321 10.38 23.71 -18.80
N ASP A 322 10.68 25.02 -18.78
CA ASP A 322 11.84 25.53 -18.06
C ASP A 322 11.57 25.42 -16.55
N VAL A 323 12.29 24.54 -15.91
CA VAL A 323 12.11 24.26 -14.47
C VAL A 323 13.36 24.53 -13.68
N VAL A 324 13.21 25.01 -12.46
CA VAL A 324 14.30 25.20 -11.50
C VAL A 324 14.21 24.11 -10.44
N VAL A 325 15.22 23.24 -10.39
CA VAL A 325 15.36 22.26 -9.32
C VAL A 325 15.73 22.98 -8.02
N THR A 326 14.92 22.79 -6.98
CA THR A 326 15.09 23.45 -5.69
C THR A 326 15.47 22.49 -4.56
N GLY A 327 15.38 21.18 -4.80
CA GLY A 327 15.73 20.17 -3.81
C GLY A 327 15.20 18.78 -4.19
N SER A 328 15.34 17.87 -3.27
CA SER A 328 14.89 16.50 -3.41
C SER A 328 14.41 15.90 -2.09
N TYR A 329 13.68 14.80 -2.19
CA TYR A 329 13.40 13.91 -1.06
C TYR A 329 13.70 12.47 -1.49
N GLN A 330 14.50 11.78 -0.69
CA GLN A 330 14.86 10.38 -0.93
C GLN A 330 14.25 9.48 0.14
N GLY A 331 13.80 8.31 -0.25
CA GLY A 331 13.29 7.29 0.65
C GLY A 331 13.48 5.88 0.10
N VAL A 332 13.58 4.90 0.98
CA VAL A 332 13.68 3.49 0.60
C VAL A 332 12.36 2.80 0.88
N ARG A 333 11.67 2.43 -0.20
CA ARG A 333 10.43 1.65 -0.12
C ARG A 333 10.76 0.18 0.05
N ALA A 334 9.94 -0.56 0.78
CA ALA A 334 9.98 -2.01 0.78
C ALA A 334 8.94 -2.52 -0.22
N ALA A 335 9.39 -3.14 -1.30
CA ALA A 335 8.52 -3.71 -2.32
C ALA A 335 8.31 -5.21 -2.07
N GLY A 336 7.06 -5.66 -2.05
CA GLY A 336 6.74 -7.08 -1.93
C GLY A 336 6.77 -7.81 -3.28
N LEU A 337 6.94 -9.12 -3.23
CA LEU A 337 6.95 -10.00 -4.39
C LEU A 337 5.72 -9.76 -5.29
N GLY A 338 5.93 -9.59 -6.59
CA GLY A 338 4.87 -9.29 -7.54
C GLY A 338 4.14 -7.97 -7.26
N ARG A 339 4.78 -7.02 -6.57
CA ARG A 339 4.24 -5.71 -6.16
C ARG A 339 3.06 -5.79 -5.17
N LEU A 340 2.85 -6.93 -4.55
CA LEU A 340 1.83 -7.13 -3.51
C LEU A 340 2.49 -7.20 -2.13
N PRO A 341 1.87 -6.65 -1.07
CA PRO A 341 2.44 -6.72 0.28
C PRO A 341 2.42 -8.14 0.84
N ALA A 342 3.25 -8.40 1.84
CA ALA A 342 3.20 -9.58 2.68
C ALA A 342 2.32 -9.28 3.90
N VAL A 343 1.20 -10.01 4.05
CA VAL A 343 0.19 -9.77 5.10
C VAL A 343 -0.28 -11.10 5.66
N GLY A 344 -0.02 -11.36 6.93
CA GLY A 344 -0.44 -12.60 7.58
C GLY A 344 0.52 -13.09 8.67
N PRO A 345 0.35 -14.34 9.15
CA PRO A 345 1.27 -14.94 10.10
C PRO A 345 2.66 -15.10 9.47
N ALA A 346 3.72 -14.87 10.27
CA ALA A 346 5.08 -15.08 9.81
C ALA A 346 5.31 -16.58 9.55
N CYS A 347 5.99 -16.91 8.46
CA CYS A 347 6.33 -18.28 8.10
C CYS A 347 7.49 -18.77 8.96
N ASN A 348 7.41 -20.00 9.49
CA ASN A 348 8.58 -20.71 9.96
C ASN A 348 9.31 -21.29 8.75
N GLU A 349 10.19 -20.48 8.17
CA GLU A 349 10.84 -20.78 6.91
C GLU A 349 11.66 -22.07 6.95
N ALA A 350 12.38 -22.33 8.04
CA ALA A 350 13.16 -23.55 8.18
C ALA A 350 12.27 -24.80 8.16
N ALA A 351 11.19 -24.83 8.94
CA ALA A 351 10.24 -25.93 8.94
C ALA A 351 9.53 -26.08 7.60
N TRP A 352 9.23 -24.96 6.94
CA TRP A 352 8.61 -24.95 5.62
C TRP A 352 9.51 -25.59 4.55
N LEU A 353 10.79 -25.19 4.50
CA LEU A 353 11.76 -25.71 3.54
C LEU A 353 12.03 -27.21 3.76
N GLU A 354 12.13 -27.67 5.00
CA GLU A 354 12.28 -29.09 5.34
C GLU A 354 11.06 -29.90 4.86
N ALA A 355 9.85 -29.43 5.12
CA ALA A 355 8.64 -30.10 4.67
C ALA A 355 8.52 -30.14 3.14
N HIS A 356 8.95 -29.05 2.48
CA HIS A 356 8.94 -28.99 1.02
C HIS A 356 9.95 -29.96 0.39
N LYS A 357 11.15 -30.08 0.95
CA LYS A 357 12.14 -31.08 0.52
C LYS A 357 11.60 -32.52 0.65
N ALA A 358 10.87 -32.80 1.74
CA ALA A 358 10.28 -34.13 1.97
C ALA A 358 9.12 -34.41 1.02
N GLN A 359 8.36 -33.41 0.63
CA GLN A 359 7.16 -33.52 -0.25
C GLN A 359 7.04 -32.32 -1.20
N PRO A 360 7.82 -32.25 -2.29
CA PRO A 360 7.83 -31.10 -3.20
C PRO A 360 6.47 -30.80 -3.86
N SER A 361 5.64 -31.82 -4.06
CA SER A 361 4.29 -31.67 -4.62
C SER A 361 3.23 -31.14 -3.64
N ARG A 362 3.57 -31.03 -2.36
CA ARG A 362 2.66 -30.49 -1.35
C ARG A 362 2.63 -28.98 -1.42
N PHE A 363 1.45 -28.39 -1.57
CA PHE A 363 1.23 -26.94 -1.64
C PHE A 363 0.52 -26.35 -0.43
N ASP A 364 0.11 -27.18 0.52
CA ASP A 364 -0.52 -26.74 1.77
C ASP A 364 0.42 -26.99 2.95
N PHE A 365 0.93 -25.92 3.52
CA PHE A 365 1.83 -25.91 4.68
C PHE A 365 1.17 -25.21 5.88
N SER A 366 -0.16 -25.32 5.99
CA SER A 366 -0.89 -24.89 7.17
C SER A 366 -0.28 -25.51 8.44
N GLY A 367 -0.11 -24.70 9.47
CA GLY A 367 0.54 -25.11 10.73
C GLY A 367 2.04 -24.87 10.79
N MET A 368 2.64 -24.27 9.76
CA MET A 368 4.06 -23.88 9.74
C MET A 368 4.26 -22.38 10.00
N GLU A 369 3.25 -21.74 10.57
CA GLU A 369 3.35 -20.35 11.00
C GLU A 369 4.08 -20.23 12.34
N GLN A 370 4.81 -19.14 12.52
CA GLN A 370 5.35 -18.74 13.82
C GLN A 370 4.22 -18.17 14.67
N LYS A 371 3.68 -18.97 15.57
CA LYS A 371 2.53 -18.61 16.41
C LYS A 371 2.78 -17.32 17.19
N GLY A 372 1.91 -16.32 17.02
CA GLY A 372 1.99 -15.01 17.65
C GLY A 372 2.94 -14.02 16.95
N LEU A 373 3.57 -14.40 15.84
CA LEU A 373 4.36 -13.48 15.02
C LEU A 373 3.67 -13.22 13.69
N TRP A 374 3.50 -11.95 13.34
CA TRP A 374 2.72 -11.49 12.21
C TRP A 374 3.50 -10.49 11.38
N VAL A 375 3.16 -10.37 10.10
CA VAL A 375 3.81 -9.44 9.16
C VAL A 375 2.77 -8.61 8.43
N CYS A 376 3.03 -7.31 8.30
CA CYS A 376 2.38 -6.40 7.36
C CYS A 376 3.44 -5.48 6.76
N ALA A 377 4.00 -5.86 5.62
CA ALA A 377 5.14 -5.17 5.00
C ALA A 377 5.11 -5.28 3.47
N GLY A 378 6.00 -4.54 2.80
CA GLY A 378 6.14 -4.66 1.35
C GLY A 378 5.10 -3.87 0.56
N LEU A 379 4.62 -2.74 1.06
CA LEU A 379 3.61 -1.89 0.41
C LEU A 379 4.13 -1.22 -0.87
N GLY A 380 5.44 -1.16 -1.08
CA GLY A 380 6.09 -0.56 -2.25
C GLY A 380 5.70 0.89 -2.47
N SER A 381 5.44 1.24 -3.72
CA SER A 381 5.02 2.60 -4.12
C SER A 381 3.52 2.89 -3.89
N ARG A 382 2.76 1.92 -3.33
CA ARG A 382 1.31 2.02 -3.16
C ARG A 382 0.88 2.00 -1.69
N GLY A 383 1.74 2.50 -0.79
CA GLY A 383 1.51 2.50 0.64
C GLY A 383 0.14 3.06 1.03
N LEU A 384 -0.26 4.20 0.48
CA LEU A 384 -1.56 4.82 0.76
C LEU A 384 -2.74 3.98 0.26
N SER A 385 -2.62 3.35 -0.91
CA SER A 385 -3.70 2.51 -1.47
C SER A 385 -3.75 1.11 -0.86
N PHE A 386 -2.70 0.65 -0.16
CA PHE A 386 -2.66 -0.72 0.37
C PHE A 386 -2.81 -0.80 1.89
N SER A 387 -2.32 0.21 2.63
CA SER A 387 -2.11 0.08 4.08
C SER A 387 -3.39 -0.18 4.86
N ALA A 388 -4.45 0.58 4.63
CA ALA A 388 -5.70 0.41 5.37
C ALA A 388 -6.31 -0.98 5.16
N ARG A 389 -6.40 -1.44 3.88
CA ARG A 389 -6.96 -2.75 3.57
C ARG A 389 -6.09 -3.90 4.06
N SER A 390 -4.77 -3.78 3.94
CA SER A 390 -3.83 -4.75 4.49
C SER A 390 -3.96 -4.90 5.99
N ALA A 391 -4.14 -3.79 6.71
CA ALA A 391 -4.37 -3.78 8.15
C ALA A 391 -5.71 -4.44 8.52
N GLU A 392 -6.81 -4.13 7.81
CA GLU A 392 -8.11 -4.77 8.01
C GLU A 392 -8.02 -6.30 7.84
N ILE A 393 -7.35 -6.75 6.77
CA ILE A 393 -7.13 -8.18 6.51
C ILE A 393 -6.32 -8.80 7.64
N LEU A 394 -5.18 -8.22 8.02
CA LEU A 394 -4.32 -8.75 9.07
C LEU A 394 -5.04 -8.85 10.40
N VAL A 395 -5.68 -7.76 10.85
CA VAL A 395 -6.36 -7.72 12.15
C VAL A 395 -7.53 -8.69 12.16
N SER A 396 -8.25 -8.86 11.05
CA SER A 396 -9.28 -9.89 10.94
C SER A 396 -8.71 -11.30 11.02
N LEU A 397 -7.53 -11.57 10.43
CA LEU A 397 -6.83 -12.85 10.60
C LEU A 397 -6.44 -13.11 12.05
N MET A 398 -6.11 -12.06 12.81
CA MET A 398 -5.72 -12.16 14.21
C MET A 398 -6.92 -12.36 15.15
N THR A 399 -8.05 -11.68 14.90
CA THR A 399 -9.11 -11.46 15.90
C THR A 399 -10.45 -12.06 15.56
N THR A 400 -10.76 -12.36 14.29
CA THR A 400 -12.11 -12.79 13.86
C THR A 400 -12.06 -14.06 13.00
N ALA A 401 -13.21 -14.74 12.91
CA ALA A 401 -13.39 -15.88 12.02
C ALA A 401 -13.67 -15.49 10.55
N SER A 402 -13.98 -14.21 10.30
CA SER A 402 -14.36 -13.68 8.98
C SER A 402 -13.34 -12.68 8.53
N VAL A 403 -12.66 -12.97 7.43
CA VAL A 403 -11.64 -12.10 6.84
C VAL A 403 -12.21 -11.43 5.59
N PRO A 404 -12.08 -10.10 5.45
CA PRO A 404 -12.66 -9.36 4.34
C PRO A 404 -11.82 -9.49 3.06
N ALA A 405 -11.47 -10.72 2.66
CA ALA A 405 -10.74 -11.03 1.44
C ALA A 405 -11.08 -12.45 0.94
N ASP A 406 -11.08 -12.65 -0.36
CA ASP A 406 -11.23 -13.98 -0.93
C ASP A 406 -9.94 -14.81 -0.81
N LYS A 407 -10.07 -16.12 -1.06
CA LYS A 407 -8.95 -17.07 -0.94
C LYS A 407 -7.77 -16.69 -1.85
N SER A 408 -8.04 -16.21 -3.06
CA SER A 408 -7.00 -15.87 -4.03
C SER A 408 -6.18 -14.66 -3.56
N LEU A 409 -6.84 -13.66 -3.01
CA LEU A 409 -6.16 -12.48 -2.43
C LEU A 409 -5.37 -12.87 -1.18
N LEU A 410 -5.93 -13.67 -0.27
CA LEU A 410 -5.22 -14.13 0.93
C LEU A 410 -3.97 -14.92 0.57
N GLN A 411 -4.04 -15.82 -0.40
CA GLN A 411 -2.87 -16.56 -0.89
C GLN A 411 -1.81 -15.64 -1.52
N ALA A 412 -2.26 -14.63 -2.28
CA ALA A 412 -1.37 -13.67 -2.90
C ALA A 412 -0.71 -12.70 -1.91
N LEU A 413 -1.27 -12.53 -0.72
CA LEU A 413 -0.73 -11.69 0.35
C LEU A 413 0.08 -12.50 1.38
N SER A 414 -0.06 -13.83 1.40
CA SER A 414 0.59 -14.68 2.41
C SER A 414 2.11 -14.49 2.44
N PRO A 415 2.72 -14.32 3.64
CA PRO A 415 4.17 -14.23 3.79
C PRO A 415 4.94 -15.44 3.23
N GLU A 416 4.38 -16.64 3.30
CA GLU A 416 5.01 -17.88 2.79
C GLU A 416 5.28 -17.88 1.28
N ARG A 417 4.60 -17.02 0.50
CA ARG A 417 4.78 -16.99 -0.97
C ARG A 417 6.19 -16.64 -1.41
N GLY A 418 6.91 -15.84 -0.62
CA GLY A 418 8.33 -15.52 -0.85
C GLY A 418 9.20 -16.77 -0.68
N VAL A 419 9.00 -17.52 0.41
CA VAL A 419 9.68 -18.78 0.69
C VAL A 419 9.39 -19.81 -0.40
N ARG A 420 8.13 -19.88 -0.84
CA ARG A 420 7.71 -20.75 -1.96
C ARG A 420 8.41 -20.37 -3.27
N ALA A 421 8.52 -19.09 -3.57
CA ALA A 421 9.22 -18.63 -4.78
C ALA A 421 10.72 -18.94 -4.73
N TYR A 422 11.33 -18.85 -3.55
CA TYR A 422 12.71 -19.24 -3.33
C TYR A 422 12.92 -20.74 -3.54
N ALA A 423 12.09 -21.60 -2.91
CA ALA A 423 12.18 -23.05 -3.03
C ALA A 423 12.12 -23.53 -4.49
N ARG A 424 11.22 -22.95 -5.30
CA ARG A 424 11.12 -23.27 -6.74
C ARG A 424 12.39 -22.94 -7.54
N ARG A 425 13.20 -21.97 -7.09
CA ARG A 425 14.48 -21.65 -7.74
C ARG A 425 15.58 -22.63 -7.38
N LEU A 426 15.43 -23.38 -6.27
CA LEU A 426 16.37 -24.44 -5.86
C LEU A 426 16.13 -25.76 -6.62
N GLU A 427 14.95 -25.93 -7.21
CA GLU A 427 14.56 -27.12 -7.98
C GLU A 427 15.02 -27.08 -9.46
N VAL A 428 15.56 -25.92 -9.92
CA VAL A 428 16.08 -25.71 -11.27
C VAL A 428 17.60 -25.81 -11.27
#